data_9920d44f8a0cd0e65ee0a1678f3332b4
#
_entry.id   9920d44f8a0cd0e65ee0a1678f3332b4
#
_cell.length_a   1.000
_cell.length_b   1.000
_cell.length_c   1.000
_cell.angle_alpha   90.00
_cell.angle_beta   90.00
_cell.angle_gamma   90.00
#
_symmetry.space_group_name_H-M   'P 1'
#
loop_
_entity.id
_entity.type
_entity.pdbx_description
1 polymer ?
#
loop_
_entity_poly.entity_id
_entity_poly.type
_entity_poly.pdbx_seq_one_letter_code
_entity_poly.pdbx_strand_id
1 'polypeptide(L)'
;MSTFNEQVKDIEKWMTGPRFKHITRLFSPRQVAAQRGSIKTDYVVAREAAASFYDRLRELFSQKKSITTFGPYSPGQAVAMKRLGIEGIYLGGWATSAKGSVTEDPGPDLASYPLSQVPDEASVIVRALLSADRNQMFQRSRVSESTRDTIPLHDFRPWIIADADTGHGGDPHVRNLVRRFVEIGVPGYHIEDQRPGTKKCGHQGGTVLVASDEQIKRLNAARFQLDVMGVGGIIVARTDAEAATLLDGNGDERDQPFLLGVLNLEVPSYKNCILAMIRQFYNAGVTELNGHQLYRISDAEYATADAWLEKAGVETMLGKDRAALTKLIKKQD
;
A
#
# COMPACT_ATOMS: atom_id res chain seq x y z
N MET A 1 34.61 20.59 7.17
CA MET A 1 33.30 20.30 6.50
C MET A 1 33.63 19.83 5.09
N SER A 2 32.97 18.76 4.62
CA SER A 2 33.09 18.34 3.21
C SER A 2 32.49 19.42 2.30
N THR A 3 33.13 19.62 1.14
CA THR A 3 32.60 20.53 0.12
C THR A 3 31.30 20.01 -0.46
N PHE A 4 30.49 20.88 -1.08
CA PHE A 4 29.25 20.47 -1.73
C PHE A 4 29.49 19.38 -2.78
N ASN A 5 30.54 19.47 -3.56
CA ASN A 5 30.88 18.48 -4.60
C ASN A 5 31.30 17.12 -3.99
N GLU A 6 31.98 17.11 -2.85
CA GLU A 6 32.29 15.87 -2.12
C GLU A 6 30.97 15.20 -1.62
N GLN A 7 30.05 15.99 -1.06
CA GLN A 7 28.75 15.47 -0.66
C GLN A 7 27.95 14.86 -1.82
N VAL A 8 27.98 15.50 -3.00
CA VAL A 8 27.34 14.96 -4.21
C VAL A 8 27.94 13.60 -4.59
N LYS A 9 29.28 13.48 -4.57
CA LYS A 9 29.95 12.20 -4.87
C LYS A 9 29.61 11.09 -3.87
N ASP A 10 29.56 11.42 -2.58
CA ASP A 10 29.19 10.46 -1.54
C ASP A 10 27.75 9.96 -1.71
N ILE A 11 26.83 10.86 -2.03
CA ILE A 11 25.44 10.53 -2.32
C ILE A 11 25.33 9.67 -3.57
N GLU A 12 26.06 10.02 -4.63
CA GLU A 12 26.06 9.23 -5.88
C GLU A 12 26.55 7.80 -5.62
N LYS A 13 27.64 7.64 -4.89
CA LYS A 13 28.17 6.33 -4.50
C LYS A 13 27.15 5.54 -3.68
N TRP A 14 26.44 6.19 -2.76
CA TRP A 14 25.40 5.54 -1.97
C TRP A 14 24.19 5.15 -2.83
N MET A 15 23.70 6.04 -3.69
CA MET A 15 22.54 5.81 -4.56
C MET A 15 22.78 4.70 -5.61
N THR A 16 24.03 4.48 -6.00
CA THR A 16 24.43 3.43 -6.96
C THR A 16 24.84 2.11 -6.28
N GLY A 17 24.80 2.06 -4.96
CA GLY A 17 25.13 0.87 -4.19
C GLY A 17 24.21 -0.32 -4.47
N PRO A 18 24.64 -1.56 -4.15
CA PRO A 18 23.91 -2.80 -4.45
C PRO A 18 22.47 -2.80 -3.92
N ARG A 19 22.23 -2.14 -2.78
CA ARG A 19 20.88 -1.99 -2.16
C ARG A 19 19.87 -1.36 -3.12
N PHE A 20 20.33 -0.53 -4.07
CA PHE A 20 19.48 0.29 -4.93
C PHE A 20 19.54 -0.10 -6.41
N LYS A 21 20.13 -1.25 -6.74
CA LYS A 21 20.40 -1.70 -8.10
C LYS A 21 19.19 -1.63 -9.06
N HIS A 22 17.97 -1.80 -8.53
CA HIS A 22 16.74 -1.83 -9.31
C HIS A 22 15.84 -0.63 -9.05
N ILE A 23 16.37 0.44 -8.47
CA ILE A 23 15.62 1.67 -8.19
C ILE A 23 15.94 2.72 -9.23
N THR A 24 14.93 3.16 -9.95
CA THR A 24 15.01 4.33 -10.84
C THR A 24 14.60 5.58 -10.06
N ARG A 25 15.39 6.66 -10.20
CA ARG A 25 15.12 7.95 -9.57
C ARG A 25 14.91 9.01 -10.64
N LEU A 26 13.92 9.87 -10.44
CA LEU A 26 13.67 11.03 -11.32
C LEU A 26 14.46 12.28 -10.89
N PHE A 27 15.41 12.12 -9.99
CA PHE A 27 16.23 13.18 -9.43
C PHE A 27 17.71 12.76 -9.32
N SER A 28 18.59 13.75 -9.29
CA SER A 28 20.04 13.55 -9.27
C SER A 28 20.62 13.59 -7.83
N PRO A 29 21.83 13.05 -7.62
CA PRO A 29 22.57 13.20 -6.35
C PRO A 29 22.75 14.67 -5.94
N ARG A 30 22.93 15.57 -6.92
CA ARG A 30 23.06 17.01 -6.67
C ARG A 30 21.80 17.62 -6.08
N GLN A 31 20.62 17.20 -6.56
CA GLN A 31 19.34 17.64 -5.99
C GLN A 31 19.14 17.14 -4.56
N VAL A 32 19.57 15.91 -4.26
CA VAL A 32 19.57 15.38 -2.89
C VAL A 32 20.50 16.19 -2.00
N ALA A 33 21.74 16.46 -2.43
CA ALA A 33 22.70 17.26 -1.69
C ALA A 33 22.17 18.68 -1.38
N ALA A 34 21.51 19.29 -2.36
CA ALA A 34 20.94 20.64 -2.22
C ALA A 34 19.80 20.73 -1.17
N GLN A 35 19.18 19.60 -0.84
CA GLN A 35 18.11 19.53 0.17
C GLN A 35 18.60 19.11 1.57
N ARG A 36 19.88 18.69 1.68
CA ARG A 36 20.49 18.40 2.98
C ARG A 36 20.94 19.68 3.64
N GLY A 37 20.64 19.84 4.92
CA GLY A 37 21.16 20.94 5.72
C GLY A 37 22.66 20.79 6.03
N SER A 38 23.26 21.82 6.62
CA SER A 38 24.66 21.80 7.09
C SER A 38 24.85 21.02 8.40
N ILE A 39 23.77 20.82 9.15
CA ILE A 39 23.74 20.05 10.40
C ILE A 39 23.55 18.59 10.07
N LYS A 40 24.52 17.76 10.47
CA LYS A 40 24.39 16.30 10.31
C LYS A 40 23.34 15.77 11.27
N THR A 41 22.36 15.08 10.71
CA THR A 41 21.37 14.30 11.45
C THR A 41 21.56 12.82 11.15
N ASP A 42 21.36 11.97 12.13
CA ASP A 42 21.41 10.52 11.96
C ASP A 42 20.13 9.88 12.54
N TYR A 43 19.49 9.07 11.73
CA TYR A 43 18.24 8.37 12.05
C TYR A 43 18.54 6.89 12.28
N VAL A 44 19.38 6.61 13.28
CA VAL A 44 19.97 5.29 13.51
C VAL A 44 18.92 4.20 13.55
N VAL A 45 17.84 4.36 14.30
CA VAL A 45 16.81 3.33 14.44
C VAL A 45 16.17 2.98 13.10
N ALA A 46 15.75 3.99 12.33
CA ALA A 46 15.15 3.77 11.01
C ALA A 46 16.16 3.16 10.02
N ARG A 47 17.40 3.65 10.03
CA ARG A 47 18.45 3.19 9.12
C ARG A 47 18.81 1.72 9.37
N GLU A 48 19.10 1.36 10.60
CA GLU A 48 19.47 -0.01 10.99
C GLU A 48 18.29 -0.98 10.82
N ALA A 49 17.09 -0.55 11.19
CA ALA A 49 15.88 -1.35 10.96
C ALA A 49 15.64 -1.56 9.46
N ALA A 50 15.78 -0.53 8.63
CA ALA A 50 15.58 -0.64 7.17
C ALA A 50 16.61 -1.58 6.52
N ALA A 51 17.88 -1.49 6.91
CA ALA A 51 18.93 -2.36 6.40
C ALA A 51 18.66 -3.82 6.76
N SER A 52 18.51 -4.12 8.05
CA SER A 52 18.31 -5.49 8.54
C SER A 52 16.98 -6.10 8.06
N PHE A 53 15.93 -5.29 7.94
CA PHE A 53 14.64 -5.77 7.43
C PHE A 53 14.72 -6.10 5.94
N TYR A 54 15.36 -5.24 5.15
CA TYR A 54 15.60 -5.52 3.74
C TYR A 54 16.40 -6.80 3.53
N ASP A 55 17.48 -6.99 4.27
CA ASP A 55 18.31 -8.20 4.18
C ASP A 55 17.50 -9.45 4.52
N ARG A 56 16.68 -9.39 5.56
CA ARG A 56 15.78 -10.49 5.92
C ARG A 56 14.76 -10.80 4.82
N LEU A 57 14.15 -9.78 4.24
CA LEU A 57 13.21 -9.97 3.13
C LEU A 57 13.91 -10.58 1.91
N ARG A 58 15.15 -10.19 1.60
CA ARG A 58 15.93 -10.76 0.50
C ARG A 58 16.35 -12.20 0.80
N GLU A 59 16.70 -12.52 2.02
CA GLU A 59 16.97 -13.89 2.47
C GLU A 59 15.75 -14.79 2.25
N LEU A 60 14.58 -14.38 2.78
CA LEU A 60 13.33 -15.11 2.63
C LEU A 60 12.94 -15.29 1.16
N PHE A 61 13.09 -14.24 0.35
CA PHE A 61 12.84 -14.31 -1.08
C PHE A 61 13.72 -15.36 -1.78
N SER A 62 15.02 -15.43 -1.44
CA SER A 62 15.92 -16.43 -2.00
C SER A 62 15.51 -17.86 -1.63
N GLN A 63 14.89 -18.03 -0.47
CA GLN A 63 14.35 -19.31 0.02
C GLN A 63 12.91 -19.59 -0.46
N LYS A 64 12.31 -18.69 -1.26
CA LYS A 64 10.88 -18.75 -1.66
C LYS A 64 9.93 -18.80 -0.45
N LYS A 65 10.27 -18.05 0.60
CA LYS A 65 9.47 -17.91 1.82
C LYS A 65 8.97 -16.49 1.98
N SER A 66 7.91 -16.32 2.74
CA SER A 66 7.36 -15.03 3.15
C SER A 66 7.70 -14.74 4.60
N ILE A 67 7.67 -13.46 4.96
CA ILE A 67 7.73 -13.04 6.35
C ILE A 67 6.34 -13.14 6.99
N THR A 68 6.29 -13.53 8.26
CA THR A 68 5.05 -13.48 9.04
C THR A 68 4.89 -12.09 9.66
N THR A 69 3.75 -11.47 9.38
CA THR A 69 3.39 -10.16 9.93
C THR A 69 2.00 -10.19 10.55
N PHE A 70 1.77 -9.29 11.49
CA PHE A 70 0.45 -9.04 12.03
C PHE A 70 0.29 -7.56 12.43
N GLY A 71 -0.95 -7.08 12.53
CA GLY A 71 -1.27 -5.70 12.90
C GLY A 71 -1.61 -5.55 14.39
N PRO A 72 -0.75 -4.93 15.20
CA PRO A 72 -1.08 -4.67 16.60
C PRO A 72 -2.05 -3.49 16.72
N TYR A 73 -2.94 -3.58 17.70
CA TYR A 73 -3.84 -2.48 18.09
C TYR A 73 -3.28 -1.65 19.25
N SER A 74 -2.22 -2.13 19.88
CA SER A 74 -1.55 -1.45 20.99
C SER A 74 -0.05 -1.76 21.04
N PRO A 75 0.76 -0.92 21.72
CA PRO A 75 2.19 -1.18 21.92
C PRO A 75 2.47 -2.48 22.65
N GLY A 76 1.63 -2.86 23.64
CA GLY A 76 1.76 -4.12 24.36
C GLY A 76 1.59 -5.35 23.47
N GLN A 77 0.63 -5.28 22.53
CA GLN A 77 0.47 -6.35 21.53
C GLN A 77 1.69 -6.47 20.62
N ALA A 78 2.28 -5.35 20.18
CA ALA A 78 3.49 -5.39 19.37
C ALA A 78 4.66 -6.10 20.08
N VAL A 79 4.86 -5.83 21.37
CA VAL A 79 5.87 -6.51 22.18
C VAL A 79 5.55 -8.00 22.33
N ALA A 80 4.28 -8.37 22.57
CA ALA A 80 3.84 -9.76 22.67
C ALA A 80 4.06 -10.52 21.35
N MET A 81 3.72 -9.89 20.21
CA MET A 81 3.95 -10.46 18.88
C MET A 81 5.42 -10.80 18.64
N LYS A 82 6.33 -9.88 18.96
CA LYS A 82 7.78 -10.12 18.85
C LYS A 82 8.25 -11.26 19.75
N ARG A 83 7.74 -11.37 20.97
CA ARG A 83 8.03 -12.49 21.87
C ARG A 83 7.52 -13.84 21.36
N LEU A 84 6.43 -13.84 20.60
CA LEU A 84 5.86 -15.03 19.96
C LEU A 84 6.54 -15.39 18.63
N GLY A 85 7.57 -14.65 18.21
CA GLY A 85 8.33 -14.92 17.00
C GLY A 85 7.74 -14.34 15.73
N ILE A 86 6.74 -13.46 15.81
CA ILE A 86 6.25 -12.69 14.64
C ILE A 86 7.32 -11.66 14.29
N GLU A 87 7.91 -11.81 13.10
CA GLU A 87 9.08 -11.02 12.70
C GLU A 87 8.72 -9.58 12.30
N GLY A 88 7.69 -9.40 11.48
CA GLY A 88 7.26 -8.12 10.96
C GLY A 88 6.00 -7.59 11.64
N ILE A 89 5.85 -6.28 11.64
CA ILE A 89 4.66 -5.58 12.11
C ILE A 89 4.06 -4.83 10.93
N TYR A 90 2.78 -5.04 10.68
CA TYR A 90 2.01 -4.23 9.75
C TYR A 90 1.13 -3.26 10.54
N LEU A 91 1.39 -1.96 10.42
CA LEU A 91 0.55 -0.92 11.01
C LEU A 91 -0.47 -0.47 9.97
N GLY A 92 -1.67 -1.06 10.03
CA GLY A 92 -2.71 -0.88 9.02
C GLY A 92 -3.52 0.41 9.19
N GLY A 93 -3.90 1.00 8.06
CA GLY A 93 -4.74 2.20 8.00
C GLY A 93 -6.13 2.00 8.60
N TRP A 94 -6.74 0.83 8.41
CA TRP A 94 -8.04 0.52 9.00
C TRP A 94 -8.03 0.67 10.54
N ALA A 95 -7.04 0.07 11.21
CA ALA A 95 -6.92 0.16 12.67
C ALA A 95 -6.67 1.60 13.13
N THR A 96 -5.89 2.35 12.38
CA THR A 96 -5.62 3.77 12.63
C THR A 96 -6.86 4.61 12.41
N SER A 97 -7.61 4.37 11.34
CA SER A 97 -8.89 5.04 11.05
C SER A 97 -9.92 4.81 12.15
N ALA A 98 -10.03 3.57 12.63
CA ALA A 98 -10.96 3.21 13.71
C ALA A 98 -10.63 3.93 15.05
N LYS A 99 -9.37 4.29 15.28
CA LYS A 99 -8.93 5.02 16.48
C LYS A 99 -8.89 6.52 16.29
N GLY A 100 -8.52 6.99 15.10
CA GLY A 100 -8.27 8.39 14.79
C GLY A 100 -9.50 9.16 14.31
N SER A 101 -10.48 8.47 13.72
CA SER A 101 -11.74 9.07 13.23
C SER A 101 -12.80 9.01 14.32
N VAL A 102 -12.65 9.83 15.36
CA VAL A 102 -13.50 9.76 16.56
C VAL A 102 -14.91 10.32 16.37
N THR A 103 -15.14 11.09 15.32
CA THR A 103 -16.43 11.76 15.04
C THR A 103 -17.04 11.34 13.72
N GLU A 104 -16.34 10.56 12.91
CA GLU A 104 -16.80 10.07 11.62
C GLU A 104 -17.00 8.56 11.66
N ASP A 105 -17.64 8.05 10.63
CA ASP A 105 -17.76 6.60 10.44
C ASP A 105 -16.40 6.02 10.03
N PRO A 106 -15.74 5.20 10.86
CA PRO A 106 -14.43 4.64 10.56
C PRO A 106 -14.47 3.49 9.53
N GLY A 107 -15.64 2.93 9.28
CA GLY A 107 -15.82 1.70 8.49
C GLY A 107 -15.23 1.76 7.08
N PRO A 108 -15.35 2.87 6.32
CA PRO A 108 -14.78 2.95 4.98
C PRO A 108 -13.26 3.14 4.92
N ASP A 109 -12.59 3.45 6.02
CA ASP A 109 -11.16 3.80 6.05
C ASP A 109 -10.83 4.96 5.10
N LEU A 110 -11.47 6.11 5.33
CA LEU A 110 -11.34 7.29 4.48
C LEU A 110 -10.01 8.03 4.66
N ALA A 111 -9.20 7.66 5.65
CA ALA A 111 -8.01 8.41 6.06
C ALA A 111 -8.31 9.90 6.34
N SER A 112 -9.45 10.16 6.99
CA SER A 112 -9.93 11.51 7.36
C SER A 112 -9.27 12.06 8.63
N TYR A 113 -8.11 11.53 8.98
CA TYR A 113 -7.27 11.95 10.10
C TYR A 113 -6.06 12.76 9.60
N PRO A 114 -5.40 13.54 10.46
CA PRO A 114 -4.19 14.25 10.09
C PRO A 114 -3.07 13.32 9.61
N LEU A 115 -2.25 13.79 8.69
CA LEU A 115 -1.05 13.10 8.19
C LEU A 115 -0.15 12.54 9.31
N SER A 116 -0.17 13.17 10.49
CA SER A 116 0.61 12.73 11.66
C SER A 116 0.08 11.47 12.34
N GLN A 117 -1.16 11.06 12.10
CA GLN A 117 -1.83 10.03 12.88
C GLN A 117 -1.11 8.68 12.84
N VAL A 118 -0.81 8.16 11.65
CA VAL A 118 -0.09 6.89 11.52
C VAL A 118 1.34 6.97 12.07
N PRO A 119 2.13 8.04 11.79
CA PRO A 119 3.40 8.26 12.46
C PRO A 119 3.31 8.28 13.99
N ASP A 120 2.33 8.96 14.55
CA ASP A 120 2.18 9.08 16.01
C ASP A 120 1.88 7.71 16.66
N GLU A 121 1.03 6.89 16.03
CA GLU A 121 0.80 5.50 16.45
C GLU A 121 2.03 4.63 16.31
N ALA A 122 2.76 4.74 15.21
CA ALA A 122 4.00 4.02 15.00
C ALA A 122 5.05 4.39 16.05
N SER A 123 5.10 5.65 16.45
CA SER A 123 6.05 6.17 17.46
C SER A 123 5.93 5.43 18.80
N VAL A 124 4.70 5.20 19.28
CA VAL A 124 4.50 4.50 20.56
C VAL A 124 4.87 3.01 20.45
N ILE A 125 4.66 2.40 19.28
CA ILE A 125 5.07 1.02 19.01
C ILE A 125 6.59 0.91 19.00
N VAL A 126 7.30 1.76 18.26
CA VAL A 126 8.77 1.79 18.20
C VAL A 126 9.35 1.96 19.61
N ARG A 127 8.84 2.91 20.38
CA ARG A 127 9.30 3.14 21.76
C ARG A 127 9.08 1.92 22.66
N ALA A 128 7.96 1.23 22.52
CA ALA A 128 7.68 0.02 23.29
C ALA A 128 8.65 -1.12 22.95
N LEU A 129 8.95 -1.32 21.66
CA LEU A 129 9.92 -2.33 21.22
C LEU A 129 11.33 -2.02 21.74
N LEU A 130 11.79 -0.77 21.59
CA LEU A 130 13.09 -0.34 22.12
C LEU A 130 13.18 -0.44 23.64
N SER A 131 12.07 -0.21 24.36
CA SER A 131 11.99 -0.39 25.81
C SER A 131 12.05 -1.88 26.19
N ALA A 132 11.34 -2.72 25.45
CA ALA A 132 11.36 -4.18 25.67
C ALA A 132 12.76 -4.76 25.46
N ASP A 133 13.47 -4.29 24.42
CA ASP A 133 14.84 -4.67 24.17
C ASP A 133 15.77 -4.26 25.31
N ARG A 134 15.74 -3.00 25.74
CA ARG A 134 16.54 -2.52 26.90
C ARG A 134 16.25 -3.32 28.17
N ASN A 135 14.99 -3.62 28.45
CA ASN A 135 14.60 -4.40 29.62
C ASN A 135 15.13 -5.84 29.54
N GLN A 136 15.05 -6.46 28.38
CA GLN A 136 15.61 -7.78 28.13
C GLN A 136 17.13 -7.81 28.37
N MET A 137 17.85 -6.84 27.80
CA MET A 137 19.30 -6.73 27.99
C MET A 137 19.67 -6.44 29.45
N PHE A 138 18.92 -5.59 30.14
CA PHE A 138 19.13 -5.33 31.57
C PHE A 138 18.94 -6.58 32.41
N GLN A 139 17.89 -7.37 32.18
CA GLN A 139 17.66 -8.63 32.89
C GLN A 139 18.82 -9.63 32.65
N ARG A 140 19.23 -9.77 31.39
CA ARG A 140 20.33 -10.67 30.99
C ARG A 140 21.68 -10.24 31.58
N SER A 141 21.92 -8.95 31.78
CA SER A 141 23.17 -8.46 32.38
C SER A 141 23.31 -8.76 33.87
N ARG A 142 22.24 -9.15 34.56
CA ARG A 142 22.20 -9.36 36.01
C ARG A 142 22.35 -10.83 36.42
N VAL A 143 22.48 -11.74 35.47
CA VAL A 143 22.62 -13.19 35.72
C VAL A 143 24.00 -13.66 35.27
N SER A 144 24.43 -14.80 35.79
CA SER A 144 25.67 -15.45 35.36
C SER A 144 25.65 -15.76 33.86
N GLU A 145 26.81 -15.91 33.24
CA GLU A 145 26.92 -16.21 31.80
C GLU A 145 26.19 -17.51 31.44
N SER A 146 26.36 -18.55 32.24
CA SER A 146 25.69 -19.85 32.06
C SER A 146 24.17 -19.76 32.16
N THR A 147 23.64 -18.89 33.02
CA THR A 147 22.20 -18.64 33.13
C THR A 147 21.70 -17.78 32.00
N ARG A 148 22.51 -16.81 31.53
CA ARG A 148 22.17 -15.90 30.44
C ARG A 148 21.84 -16.63 29.14
N ASP A 149 22.56 -17.70 28.85
CA ASP A 149 22.37 -18.51 27.65
C ASP A 149 21.08 -19.31 27.65
N THR A 150 20.48 -19.53 28.83
CA THR A 150 19.17 -20.21 28.98
C THR A 150 17.98 -19.24 28.83
N ILE A 151 18.21 -17.95 28.93
CA ILE A 151 17.13 -16.92 28.79
C ILE A 151 16.89 -16.60 27.29
N PRO A 152 15.65 -16.78 26.80
CA PRO A 152 15.35 -16.46 25.41
C PRO A 152 15.74 -15.02 25.05
N LEU A 153 16.34 -14.85 23.88
CA LEU A 153 16.65 -13.54 23.31
C LEU A 153 15.67 -13.27 22.16
N HIS A 154 14.77 -12.31 22.37
CA HIS A 154 13.80 -11.93 21.37
C HIS A 154 14.32 -10.76 20.52
N ASP A 155 14.00 -10.78 19.24
CA ASP A 155 14.34 -9.70 18.31
C ASP A 155 13.27 -8.60 18.33
N PHE A 156 13.55 -7.51 19.03
CA PHE A 156 12.67 -6.36 19.13
C PHE A 156 12.95 -5.27 18.07
N ARG A 157 13.77 -5.54 17.05
CA ARG A 157 13.96 -4.57 15.96
C ARG A 157 12.62 -4.16 15.38
N PRO A 158 12.40 -2.86 15.15
CA PRO A 158 11.11 -2.36 14.69
C PRO A 158 10.94 -2.57 13.17
N TRP A 159 10.84 -3.82 12.74
CA TRP A 159 10.53 -4.16 11.36
C TRP A 159 9.06 -3.90 11.08
N ILE A 160 8.77 -2.63 10.79
CA ILE A 160 7.42 -2.14 10.58
C ILE A 160 7.24 -1.75 9.12
N ILE A 161 6.14 -2.18 8.51
CA ILE A 161 5.57 -1.57 7.31
C ILE A 161 4.32 -0.83 7.77
N ALA A 162 4.33 0.50 7.63
CA ALA A 162 3.21 1.35 7.98
C ALA A 162 2.34 1.66 6.76
N ASP A 163 1.05 1.80 6.99
CA ASP A 163 0.13 2.33 5.99
C ASP A 163 0.36 3.83 5.84
N ALA A 164 0.77 4.25 4.66
CA ALA A 164 0.92 5.66 4.31
C ALA A 164 -0.28 6.17 3.48
N ASP A 165 -1.35 5.38 3.38
CA ASP A 165 -2.51 5.71 2.57
C ASP A 165 -2.12 6.12 1.15
N THR A 166 -2.66 7.20 0.64
CA THR A 166 -2.30 7.81 -0.66
C THR A 166 -1.08 8.73 -0.58
N GLY A 167 -0.41 8.81 0.58
CA GLY A 167 0.59 9.85 0.88
C GLY A 167 -0.04 11.19 1.32
N HIS A 168 -1.36 11.22 1.52
CA HIS A 168 -2.15 12.39 1.95
C HIS A 168 -2.14 13.57 0.99
N GLY A 169 -1.69 13.42 -0.24
CA GLY A 169 -1.67 14.47 -1.24
C GLY A 169 -0.50 14.35 -2.23
N GLY A 170 -0.06 15.47 -2.75
CA GLY A 170 1.08 15.53 -3.67
C GLY A 170 2.43 15.42 -2.98
N ASP A 171 3.50 15.62 -3.76
CA ASP A 171 4.90 15.47 -3.33
C ASP A 171 5.26 16.08 -1.96
N PRO A 172 4.84 17.31 -1.61
CA PRO A 172 5.18 17.89 -0.33
C PRO A 172 4.58 17.13 0.86
N HIS A 173 3.35 16.60 0.71
CA HIS A 173 2.69 15.80 1.74
C HIS A 173 3.39 14.45 1.93
N VAL A 174 3.69 13.77 0.83
CA VAL A 174 4.44 12.51 0.85
C VAL A 174 5.79 12.68 1.53
N ARG A 175 6.54 13.73 1.18
CA ARG A 175 7.83 14.03 1.80
C ARG A 175 7.73 14.29 3.31
N ASN A 176 6.72 15.05 3.73
CA ASN A 176 6.48 15.31 5.15
C ASN A 176 6.11 14.03 5.92
N LEU A 177 5.28 13.17 5.34
CA LEU A 177 4.90 11.89 5.92
C LEU A 177 6.11 10.98 6.10
N VAL A 178 6.92 10.81 5.05
CA VAL A 178 8.15 10.01 5.06
C VAL A 178 9.14 10.53 6.09
N ARG A 179 9.34 11.85 6.17
CA ARG A 179 10.20 12.47 7.19
C ARG A 179 9.76 12.06 8.59
N ARG A 180 8.46 12.14 8.90
CA ARG A 180 7.94 11.73 10.21
C ARG A 180 8.18 10.26 10.51
N PHE A 181 7.95 9.37 9.55
CA PHE A 181 8.24 7.94 9.71
C PHE A 181 9.72 7.68 10.03
N VAL A 182 10.62 8.33 9.31
CA VAL A 182 12.06 8.18 9.54
C VAL A 182 12.47 8.71 10.91
N GLU A 183 11.98 9.87 11.31
CA GLU A 183 12.29 10.50 12.60
C GLU A 183 11.91 9.62 13.80
N ILE A 184 10.85 8.84 13.68
CA ILE A 184 10.38 7.95 14.75
C ILE A 184 10.94 6.53 14.68
N GLY A 185 11.70 6.18 13.64
CA GLY A 185 12.36 4.88 13.51
C GLY A 185 11.61 3.83 12.69
N VAL A 186 10.62 4.20 11.87
CA VAL A 186 9.90 3.29 10.96
C VAL A 186 10.74 3.04 9.71
N PRO A 187 11.03 1.76 9.37
CA PRO A 187 11.89 1.41 8.24
C PRO A 187 11.17 1.32 6.90
N GLY A 188 9.83 1.20 6.88
CA GLY A 188 9.11 0.99 5.63
C GLY A 188 7.63 1.35 5.72
N TYR A 189 7.05 1.58 4.55
CA TYR A 189 5.64 1.94 4.39
C TYR A 189 5.17 1.61 2.97
N HIS A 190 3.87 1.47 2.80
CA HIS A 190 3.27 1.41 1.48
C HIS A 190 2.52 2.70 1.16
N ILE A 191 2.50 3.04 -0.13
CA ILE A 191 1.73 4.15 -0.68
C ILE A 191 0.88 3.60 -1.81
N GLU A 192 -0.42 3.84 -1.76
CA GLU A 192 -1.39 3.37 -2.73
C GLU A 192 -1.72 4.42 -3.79
N ASP A 193 -2.17 3.94 -4.94
CA ASP A 193 -2.52 4.76 -6.10
C ASP A 193 -3.94 5.34 -6.08
N GLN A 194 -4.62 5.27 -4.94
CA GLN A 194 -5.94 5.88 -4.81
C GLN A 194 -5.85 7.42 -4.83
N ARG A 195 -6.93 8.04 -5.28
CA ARG A 195 -7.09 9.50 -5.26
C ARG A 195 -7.29 10.00 -3.83
N PRO A 196 -6.47 10.94 -3.33
CA PRO A 196 -6.69 11.58 -2.03
C PRO A 196 -8.08 12.25 -1.97
N GLY A 197 -8.69 12.20 -0.79
CA GLY A 197 -10.02 12.77 -0.56
C GLY A 197 -11.20 11.90 -1.03
N THR A 198 -10.95 10.88 -1.86
CA THR A 198 -11.93 9.85 -2.23
C THR A 198 -11.50 8.44 -1.85
N LYS A 199 -10.34 8.33 -1.21
CA LYS A 199 -9.74 7.09 -0.73
C LYS A 199 -10.68 6.38 0.25
N LYS A 200 -10.71 5.06 0.15
CA LYS A 200 -11.38 4.16 1.08
C LYS A 200 -10.63 2.84 1.14
N CYS A 201 -11.07 1.92 2.00
CA CYS A 201 -10.46 0.60 2.06
C CYS A 201 -10.49 -0.09 0.69
N GLY A 202 -9.37 -0.70 0.28
CA GLY A 202 -9.11 -1.14 -1.09
C GLY A 202 -10.12 -2.13 -1.68
N HIS A 203 -10.87 -2.86 -0.83
CA HIS A 203 -11.91 -3.78 -1.29
C HIS A 203 -13.28 -3.12 -1.53
N GLN A 204 -13.43 -1.83 -1.27
CA GLN A 204 -14.72 -1.14 -1.39
C GLN A 204 -14.96 -0.63 -2.81
N GLY A 205 -16.23 -0.69 -3.23
CA GLY A 205 -16.66 -0.18 -4.53
C GLY A 205 -16.50 1.34 -4.67
N GLY A 206 -16.36 1.81 -5.91
CA GLY A 206 -16.21 3.23 -6.21
C GLY A 206 -14.82 3.81 -5.91
N THR A 207 -13.81 2.95 -5.79
CA THR A 207 -12.42 3.36 -5.66
C THR A 207 -11.96 4.07 -6.93
N VAL A 208 -11.32 5.22 -6.76
CA VAL A 208 -10.78 6.06 -7.84
C VAL A 208 -9.26 6.00 -7.78
N LEU A 209 -8.62 5.61 -8.86
CA LEU A 209 -7.16 5.66 -8.98
C LEU A 209 -6.71 7.02 -9.53
N VAL A 210 -5.49 7.39 -9.18
CA VAL A 210 -4.76 8.45 -9.89
C VAL A 210 -4.06 7.85 -11.11
N ALA A 211 -3.70 8.68 -12.08
CA ALA A 211 -2.93 8.27 -13.24
C ALA A 211 -1.54 7.73 -12.81
N SER A 212 -0.98 6.83 -13.62
CA SER A 212 0.32 6.18 -13.33
C SER A 212 1.44 7.18 -13.11
N ASP A 213 1.49 8.30 -13.83
CA ASP A 213 2.50 9.34 -13.65
C ASP A 213 2.41 9.99 -12.26
N GLU A 214 1.22 10.19 -11.74
CA GLU A 214 1.02 10.76 -10.41
C GLU A 214 1.49 9.80 -9.31
N GLN A 215 1.18 8.51 -9.42
CA GLN A 215 1.69 7.52 -8.46
C GLN A 215 3.22 7.40 -8.52
N ILE A 216 3.81 7.43 -9.71
CA ILE A 216 5.26 7.42 -9.87
C ILE A 216 5.89 8.65 -9.21
N LYS A 217 5.30 9.84 -9.35
CA LYS A 217 5.76 11.05 -8.67
C LYS A 217 5.74 10.90 -7.14
N ARG A 218 4.65 10.36 -6.57
CA ARG A 218 4.54 10.10 -5.13
C ARG A 218 5.61 9.15 -4.63
N LEU A 219 5.83 8.03 -5.32
CA LEU A 219 6.86 7.06 -4.97
C LEU A 219 8.26 7.67 -5.08
N ASN A 220 8.52 8.51 -6.11
CA ASN A 220 9.77 9.25 -6.24
C ASN A 220 9.94 10.31 -5.15
N ALA A 221 8.89 11.02 -4.77
CA ALA A 221 8.92 11.97 -3.65
C ALA A 221 9.29 11.27 -2.33
N ALA A 222 8.72 10.09 -2.08
CA ALA A 222 9.04 9.24 -0.95
C ALA A 222 10.53 8.82 -0.97
N ARG A 223 11.01 8.30 -2.11
CA ARG A 223 12.43 7.92 -2.25
C ARG A 223 13.36 9.12 -2.11
N PHE A 224 12.99 10.26 -2.68
CA PHE A 224 13.77 11.48 -2.55
C PHE A 224 13.95 11.91 -1.10
N GLN A 225 12.87 11.89 -0.32
CA GLN A 225 12.96 12.24 1.10
C GLN A 225 13.83 11.27 1.89
N LEU A 226 13.72 9.97 1.61
CA LEU A 226 14.61 8.96 2.20
C LEU A 226 16.09 9.20 1.84
N ASP A 227 16.36 9.53 0.58
CA ASP A 227 17.73 9.82 0.11
C ASP A 227 18.27 11.10 0.75
N VAL A 228 17.45 12.14 0.92
CA VAL A 228 17.83 13.35 1.67
C VAL A 228 18.22 13.01 3.11
N MET A 229 17.45 12.12 3.76
CA MET A 229 17.69 11.70 5.15
C MET A 229 18.76 10.60 5.28
N GLY A 230 19.24 10.04 4.18
CA GLY A 230 20.28 9.00 4.18
C GLY A 230 19.79 7.64 4.72
N VAL A 231 18.52 7.33 4.54
CA VAL A 231 17.90 6.09 5.02
C VAL A 231 17.50 5.18 3.85
N GLY A 232 17.96 3.92 3.89
CA GLY A 232 17.65 2.90 2.88
C GLY A 232 16.23 2.33 3.00
N GLY A 233 15.26 3.13 3.42
CA GLY A 233 13.89 2.71 3.73
C GLY A 233 13.22 1.88 2.63
N ILE A 234 12.26 1.08 3.02
CA ILE A 234 11.48 0.18 2.16
C ILE A 234 10.22 0.90 1.74
N ILE A 235 10.01 1.05 0.44
CA ILE A 235 8.78 1.57 -0.14
C ILE A 235 8.07 0.41 -0.82
N VAL A 236 6.84 0.13 -0.41
CA VAL A 236 5.96 -0.82 -1.07
C VAL A 236 5.01 -0.03 -1.95
N ALA A 237 5.16 -0.16 -3.27
CA ALA A 237 4.23 0.41 -4.24
C ALA A 237 2.96 -0.46 -4.23
N ARG A 238 1.90 0.05 -3.61
CA ARG A 238 0.60 -0.61 -3.58
C ARG A 238 -0.26 -0.11 -4.74
N THR A 239 -1.04 -1.01 -5.32
CA THR A 239 -2.09 -0.66 -6.26
C THR A 239 -3.42 -1.26 -5.82
N ASP A 240 -4.49 -0.52 -5.98
CA ASP A 240 -5.88 -0.97 -5.77
C ASP A 240 -6.63 -1.15 -7.11
N ALA A 241 -5.89 -1.30 -8.21
CA ALA A 241 -6.43 -1.42 -9.56
C ALA A 241 -7.39 -2.61 -9.74
N GLU A 242 -7.21 -3.69 -8.96
CA GLU A 242 -8.10 -4.86 -9.02
C GLU A 242 -9.54 -4.52 -8.62
N ALA A 243 -9.71 -3.69 -7.58
CA ALA A 243 -11.03 -3.30 -7.07
C ALA A 243 -11.53 -1.97 -7.66
N ALA A 244 -10.65 -1.14 -8.21
CA ALA A 244 -10.99 0.17 -8.73
C ALA A 244 -11.79 0.07 -10.05
N THR A 245 -12.76 0.97 -10.18
CA THR A 245 -13.59 1.09 -11.39
C THR A 245 -13.48 2.45 -12.05
N LEU A 246 -12.77 3.38 -11.43
CA LEU A 246 -12.63 4.76 -11.90
C LEU A 246 -11.16 5.17 -11.90
N LEU A 247 -10.79 5.96 -12.90
CA LEU A 247 -9.49 6.61 -13.02
C LEU A 247 -9.68 8.13 -13.06
N ASP A 248 -8.89 8.87 -12.30
CA ASP A 248 -9.01 10.34 -12.16
C ASP A 248 -8.56 11.14 -13.39
N GLY A 249 -7.95 10.49 -14.37
CA GLY A 249 -7.50 11.13 -15.59
C GLY A 249 -7.11 10.13 -16.67
N ASN A 250 -7.06 10.56 -17.91
CA ASN A 250 -6.72 9.75 -19.08
C ASN A 250 -5.50 10.29 -19.84
N GLY A 251 -4.73 11.16 -19.20
CA GLY A 251 -3.60 11.82 -19.85
C GLY A 251 -2.34 10.98 -19.97
N ASP A 252 -2.24 9.89 -19.22
CA ASP A 252 -1.08 9.00 -19.27
C ASP A 252 -1.30 7.87 -20.29
N GLU A 253 -0.42 7.78 -21.28
CA GLU A 253 -0.50 6.76 -22.33
C GLU A 253 -0.41 5.32 -21.80
N ARG A 254 0.23 5.11 -20.64
CA ARG A 254 0.35 3.79 -20.00
C ARG A 254 -0.97 3.28 -19.46
N ASP A 255 -1.87 4.18 -19.09
CA ASP A 255 -3.18 3.85 -18.53
C ASP A 255 -4.22 3.64 -19.63
N GLN A 256 -4.04 4.24 -20.81
CA GLN A 256 -5.01 4.21 -21.91
C GLN A 256 -5.45 2.79 -22.33
N PRO A 257 -4.57 1.77 -22.39
CA PRO A 257 -4.99 0.41 -22.74
C PRO A 257 -5.98 -0.23 -21.75
N PHE A 258 -6.08 0.30 -20.53
CA PHE A 258 -6.94 -0.21 -19.45
C PHE A 258 -8.20 0.62 -19.27
N LEU A 259 -8.34 1.73 -19.99
CA LEU A 259 -9.51 2.57 -19.94
C LEU A 259 -10.64 1.94 -20.75
N LEU A 260 -11.63 1.41 -20.06
CA LEU A 260 -12.88 0.95 -20.67
C LEU A 260 -13.88 2.09 -20.85
N GLY A 261 -13.38 3.30 -20.94
CA GLY A 261 -14.15 4.51 -21.10
C GLY A 261 -14.68 4.66 -22.51
N VAL A 262 -15.76 5.39 -22.61
CA VAL A 262 -16.50 5.59 -23.85
C VAL A 262 -15.76 6.58 -24.73
N LEU A 263 -15.07 6.08 -25.74
CA LEU A 263 -14.64 6.88 -26.89
C LEU A 263 -15.79 7.10 -27.89
N ASN A 264 -16.84 6.29 -27.79
CA ASN A 264 -18.03 6.36 -28.60
C ASN A 264 -19.28 6.23 -27.74
N LEU A 265 -20.09 7.28 -27.66
CA LEU A 265 -21.33 7.31 -26.89
C LEU A 265 -22.47 6.47 -27.53
N GLU A 266 -22.27 5.95 -28.72
CA GLU A 266 -23.23 5.12 -29.42
C GLU A 266 -23.16 3.63 -29.06
N VAL A 267 -22.12 3.22 -28.33
CA VAL A 267 -21.97 1.85 -27.82
C VAL A 267 -22.25 1.79 -26.33
N PRO A 268 -22.76 0.64 -25.82
CA PRO A 268 -23.01 0.47 -24.40
C PRO A 268 -21.72 0.59 -23.59
N SER A 269 -21.82 1.17 -22.40
CA SER A 269 -20.72 1.18 -21.45
C SER A 269 -20.42 -0.25 -20.98
N TYR A 270 -19.17 -0.49 -20.56
CA TYR A 270 -18.80 -1.76 -19.91
C TYR A 270 -19.75 -2.13 -18.77
N LYS A 271 -20.14 -1.14 -17.93
CA LYS A 271 -21.10 -1.34 -16.85
C LYS A 271 -22.42 -1.90 -17.40
N ASN A 272 -22.96 -1.33 -18.47
CA ASN A 272 -24.22 -1.78 -19.05
C ASN A 272 -24.11 -3.20 -19.63
N CYS A 273 -22.98 -3.54 -20.24
CA CYS A 273 -22.73 -4.91 -20.72
C CYS A 273 -22.71 -5.92 -19.58
N ILE A 274 -22.01 -5.62 -18.48
CA ILE A 274 -21.95 -6.49 -17.28
C ILE A 274 -23.34 -6.64 -16.64
N LEU A 275 -24.08 -5.54 -16.48
CA LEU A 275 -25.44 -5.57 -15.92
C LEU A 275 -26.37 -6.44 -16.77
N ALA A 276 -26.26 -6.36 -18.09
CA ALA A 276 -27.06 -7.20 -18.99
C ALA A 276 -26.65 -8.68 -18.90
N MET A 277 -25.38 -8.98 -18.73
CA MET A 277 -24.91 -10.36 -18.49
C MET A 277 -25.47 -10.89 -17.16
N ILE A 278 -25.35 -10.16 -16.08
CA ILE A 278 -25.88 -10.55 -14.76
C ILE A 278 -27.38 -10.79 -14.84
N ARG A 279 -28.13 -9.92 -15.53
CA ARG A 279 -29.59 -10.12 -15.76
C ARG A 279 -29.88 -11.41 -16.51
N GLN A 280 -29.10 -11.73 -17.55
CA GLN A 280 -29.28 -12.96 -18.30
C GLN A 280 -29.07 -14.20 -17.43
N PHE A 281 -28.02 -14.20 -16.59
CA PHE A 281 -27.80 -15.27 -15.63
C PHE A 281 -28.97 -15.37 -14.64
N TYR A 282 -29.41 -14.24 -14.09
CA TYR A 282 -30.53 -14.21 -13.16
C TYR A 282 -31.85 -14.73 -13.79
N ASN A 283 -32.15 -14.30 -15.02
CA ASN A 283 -33.32 -14.76 -15.75
C ASN A 283 -33.22 -16.25 -16.15
N ALA A 284 -32.03 -16.80 -16.27
CA ALA A 284 -31.81 -18.22 -16.45
C ALA A 284 -31.88 -19.06 -15.17
N GLY A 285 -32.21 -18.42 -14.03
CA GLY A 285 -32.30 -19.07 -12.72
C GLY A 285 -30.96 -19.31 -12.03
N VAL A 286 -29.85 -18.74 -12.56
CA VAL A 286 -28.54 -18.83 -11.92
C VAL A 286 -28.48 -17.76 -10.82
N THR A 287 -28.47 -18.19 -9.57
CA THR A 287 -28.40 -17.28 -8.40
C THR A 287 -27.01 -17.24 -7.78
N GLU A 288 -26.11 -18.13 -8.21
CA GLU A 288 -24.74 -18.24 -7.72
C GLU A 288 -23.79 -18.53 -8.90
N LEU A 289 -22.60 -17.91 -8.87
CA LEU A 289 -21.54 -18.16 -9.84
C LEU A 289 -20.20 -18.29 -9.10
N ASN A 290 -19.53 -19.42 -9.23
CA ASN A 290 -18.25 -19.71 -8.56
C ASN A 290 -18.27 -19.47 -7.03
N GLY A 291 -19.35 -19.81 -6.34
CA GLY A 291 -19.51 -19.61 -4.90
C GLY A 291 -19.90 -18.18 -4.49
N HIS A 292 -20.11 -17.30 -5.48
CA HIS A 292 -20.57 -15.93 -5.22
C HIS A 292 -22.04 -15.78 -5.57
N GLN A 293 -22.86 -15.31 -4.62
CA GLN A 293 -24.27 -15.07 -4.85
C GLN A 293 -24.46 -13.88 -5.81
N LEU A 294 -25.25 -14.08 -6.84
CA LEU A 294 -25.65 -13.01 -7.75
C LEU A 294 -26.79 -12.21 -7.15
N TYR A 295 -26.53 -10.94 -6.86
CA TYR A 295 -27.57 -10.04 -6.33
C TYR A 295 -28.39 -9.46 -7.48
N ARG A 296 -29.72 -9.37 -7.23
CA ARG A 296 -30.61 -8.66 -8.14
C ARG A 296 -30.28 -7.17 -8.12
N ILE A 297 -30.05 -6.60 -9.29
CA ILE A 297 -29.88 -5.16 -9.47
C ILE A 297 -31.28 -4.52 -9.59
N SER A 298 -31.39 -3.22 -9.35
CA SER A 298 -32.68 -2.51 -9.46
C SER A 298 -33.24 -2.57 -10.89
N ASP A 299 -34.56 -2.63 -10.99
CA ASP A 299 -35.25 -2.66 -12.29
C ASP A 299 -34.96 -1.42 -13.14
N ALA A 300 -34.68 -0.28 -12.52
CA ALA A 300 -34.28 0.95 -13.19
C ALA A 300 -32.88 0.84 -13.85
N GLU A 301 -31.93 0.20 -13.17
CA GLU A 301 -30.59 -0.05 -13.72
C GLU A 301 -30.63 -1.07 -14.85
N TYR A 302 -31.46 -2.12 -14.74
CA TYR A 302 -31.72 -3.06 -15.81
C TYR A 302 -32.34 -2.39 -17.03
N ALA A 303 -33.35 -1.54 -16.86
CA ALA A 303 -34.00 -0.83 -17.96
C ALA A 303 -33.03 0.07 -18.71
N THR A 304 -32.13 0.74 -17.99
CA THR A 304 -31.08 1.56 -18.59
C THR A 304 -30.09 0.71 -19.41
N ALA A 305 -29.70 -0.44 -18.90
CA ALA A 305 -28.82 -1.36 -19.59
C ALA A 305 -29.48 -1.95 -20.84
N ASP A 306 -30.75 -2.35 -20.74
CA ASP A 306 -31.54 -2.88 -21.87
C ASP A 306 -31.68 -1.86 -23.00
N ALA A 307 -32.07 -0.62 -22.68
CA ALA A 307 -32.21 0.45 -23.69
C ALA A 307 -30.89 0.70 -24.45
N TRP A 308 -29.75 0.62 -23.75
CA TRP A 308 -28.43 0.73 -24.36
C TRP A 308 -28.09 -0.46 -25.25
N LEU A 309 -28.37 -1.68 -24.81
CA LEU A 309 -28.10 -2.91 -25.56
C LEU A 309 -28.94 -2.95 -26.86
N GLU A 310 -30.20 -2.57 -26.78
CA GLU A 310 -31.10 -2.47 -27.91
C GLU A 310 -30.58 -1.45 -28.95
N LYS A 311 -30.26 -0.24 -28.48
CA LYS A 311 -29.70 0.83 -29.32
C LYS A 311 -28.40 0.44 -30.01
N ALA A 312 -27.53 -0.28 -29.33
CA ALA A 312 -26.21 -0.72 -29.85
C ALA A 312 -26.30 -1.99 -30.73
N GLY A 313 -27.47 -2.62 -30.84
CA GLY A 313 -27.64 -3.85 -31.61
C GLY A 313 -26.89 -5.05 -31.01
N VAL A 314 -26.46 -4.98 -29.76
CA VAL A 314 -25.67 -6.02 -29.09
C VAL A 314 -26.48 -7.28 -28.85
N GLU A 315 -27.82 -7.17 -28.76
CA GLU A 315 -28.72 -8.33 -28.69
C GLU A 315 -28.61 -9.25 -29.92
N THR A 316 -28.35 -8.68 -31.09
CA THR A 316 -28.12 -9.46 -32.31
C THR A 316 -26.75 -10.19 -32.30
N MET A 317 -25.76 -9.61 -31.66
CA MET A 317 -24.44 -10.24 -31.48
C MET A 317 -24.47 -11.34 -30.40
N LEU A 318 -25.10 -11.07 -29.25
CA LEU A 318 -25.27 -12.03 -28.15
C LEU A 318 -26.30 -13.13 -28.50
N GLY A 319 -27.26 -12.88 -29.36
CA GLY A 319 -28.27 -13.86 -29.76
C GLY A 319 -27.71 -15.11 -30.45
N LYS A 320 -26.56 -14.99 -31.12
CA LYS A 320 -25.84 -16.13 -31.70
C LYS A 320 -25.11 -16.97 -30.64
N ASP A 321 -24.74 -16.38 -29.52
CA ASP A 321 -24.00 -17.04 -28.44
C ASP A 321 -24.87 -17.43 -27.25
N ARG A 322 -26.15 -17.03 -27.22
CA ARG A 322 -27.11 -17.42 -26.18
C ARG A 322 -27.19 -18.93 -26.00
N ALA A 323 -27.19 -19.68 -27.09
CA ALA A 323 -27.22 -21.14 -27.05
C ALA A 323 -25.92 -21.74 -26.52
N ALA A 324 -24.79 -21.11 -26.79
CA ALA A 324 -23.48 -21.50 -26.29
C ALA A 324 -23.33 -21.17 -24.80
N LEU A 325 -23.79 -19.98 -24.37
CA LEU A 325 -23.82 -19.57 -22.97
C LEU A 325 -24.74 -20.43 -22.12
N THR A 326 -25.94 -20.74 -22.61
CA THR A 326 -26.90 -21.65 -21.95
C THR A 326 -26.36 -23.08 -21.85
N LYS A 327 -25.58 -23.53 -22.83
CA LYS A 327 -24.88 -24.84 -22.76
C LYS A 327 -23.73 -24.84 -21.76
N LEU A 328 -23.00 -23.73 -21.60
CA LEU A 328 -21.94 -23.58 -20.60
C LEU A 328 -22.50 -23.57 -19.19
N ILE A 329 -23.59 -22.86 -18.97
CA ILE A 329 -24.30 -22.78 -17.68
C ILE A 329 -24.83 -24.15 -17.27
N LYS A 330 -25.45 -24.91 -18.21
CA LYS A 330 -25.98 -26.27 -17.97
C LYS A 330 -24.91 -27.36 -17.83
N LYS A 331 -23.65 -27.07 -18.07
CA LYS A 331 -22.55 -28.02 -17.88
C LYS A 331 -21.87 -27.87 -16.52
N GLN A 332 -22.26 -26.87 -15.72
CA GLN A 332 -21.75 -26.66 -14.36
C GLN A 332 -22.67 -27.25 -13.26
N ASP A 333 -23.86 -27.77 -13.63
CA ASP A 333 -24.67 -28.68 -12.83
C ASP A 333 -24.25 -30.16 -13.12
#